data_36433eaa8614be802333124014931310
#
_entry.id   36433eaa8614be802333124014931310
#
_cell.length_a   1.000
_cell.length_b   1.000
_cell.length_c   1.000
_cell.angle_alpha   90.00
_cell.angle_beta   90.00
_cell.angle_gamma   90.00
#
_symmetry.space_group_name_H-M   'P 1'
#
loop_
_entity.id
_entity.type
_entity.pdbx_description
1 polymer ?
#
loop_
_entity_poly.entity_id
_entity_poly.type
_entity_poly.pdbx_seq_one_letter_code
_entity_poly.pdbx_strand_id
1 'polypeptide(L)'
;MSKLAIETIGLRKKFGNQVVLDGIDMQVPAGTIYALLGPNGAGKTTLIHILSTLYDQDDGIVKIAGYDLATDKDMVRQSISLTGQFAAVDEVLTGEENLRMLCRLSGLTAAESRSRTEELLRHFDLAAAAKKRVKTYSGGMRRRLDIAISLVVKRPILFLDEPTTGLDTISRRSLWQIILQLKEQGITVFLTTQYLEEADQLADIITVIDSGRVVATGTAKSLKSSIGGEVIEIRNEKDEIVRTAATSGTLLDMNQALNELTQSLSPTMRVSIRKPSMDDVFIALTSQEMERAPS
;
A
#
# COMPACT_ATOMS: atom_id res chain seq x y z
N MET A 1 20.35 8.87 11.57
CA MET A 1 19.32 7.82 11.55
C MET A 1 17.98 8.47 11.19
N SER A 2 17.25 7.98 10.21
CA SER A 2 15.93 8.49 9.87
C SER A 2 14.98 8.23 11.06
N LYS A 3 14.12 9.22 11.38
CA LYS A 3 13.10 9.08 12.43
C LYS A 3 12.09 8.01 12.01
N LEU A 4 11.81 7.02 12.86
CA LEU A 4 10.75 6.04 12.59
C LEU A 4 9.39 6.66 12.92
N ALA A 5 8.44 6.45 12.01
CA ALA A 5 7.03 6.80 12.21
C ALA A 5 6.29 5.67 12.93
N ILE A 6 6.60 4.39 12.58
CA ILE A 6 6.01 3.20 13.18
C ILE A 6 7.12 2.19 13.41
N GLU A 7 7.10 1.54 14.56
CA GLU A 7 7.98 0.42 14.90
C GLU A 7 7.15 -0.66 15.58
N THR A 8 7.27 -1.91 15.11
CA THR A 8 6.70 -3.08 15.77
C THR A 8 7.78 -4.12 16.01
N ILE A 9 7.77 -4.74 17.19
CA ILE A 9 8.71 -5.79 17.59
C ILE A 9 7.90 -6.94 18.19
N GLY A 10 7.91 -8.08 17.52
CA GLY A 10 7.26 -9.30 17.97
C GLY A 10 5.73 -9.17 18.13
N LEU A 11 5.07 -8.27 17.38
CA LEU A 11 3.64 -8.00 17.53
C LEU A 11 2.82 -9.25 17.25
N ARG A 12 1.94 -9.61 18.20
CA ARG A 12 1.03 -10.76 18.11
C ARG A 12 -0.42 -10.38 18.35
N LYS A 13 -1.31 -11.12 17.66
CA LYS A 13 -2.76 -11.00 17.84
C LYS A 13 -3.47 -12.34 17.60
N LYS A 14 -4.37 -12.66 18.51
CA LYS A 14 -5.28 -13.82 18.41
C LYS A 14 -6.73 -13.38 18.55
N PHE A 15 -7.63 -14.10 17.91
CA PHE A 15 -9.07 -14.01 18.16
C PHE A 15 -9.56 -15.42 18.53
N GLY A 16 -9.91 -15.61 19.78
CA GLY A 16 -10.15 -16.95 20.32
C GLY A 16 -8.90 -17.83 20.17
N ASN A 17 -9.04 -18.94 19.47
CA ASN A 17 -7.93 -19.88 19.22
C ASN A 17 -7.16 -19.59 17.92
N GLN A 18 -7.62 -18.63 17.10
CA GLN A 18 -6.99 -18.32 15.84
C GLN A 18 -5.90 -17.25 16.01
N VAL A 19 -4.66 -17.60 15.68
CA VAL A 19 -3.56 -16.65 15.57
C VAL A 19 -3.72 -15.92 14.24
N VAL A 20 -3.81 -14.59 14.29
CA VAL A 20 -3.99 -13.72 13.11
C VAL A 20 -2.71 -12.97 12.79
N LEU A 21 -1.94 -12.57 13.80
CA LEU A 21 -0.59 -12.00 13.66
C LEU A 21 0.36 -12.76 14.57
N ASP A 22 1.48 -13.19 14.04
CA ASP A 22 2.45 -14.03 14.74
C ASP A 22 3.88 -13.48 14.64
N GLY A 23 4.19 -12.53 15.48
CA GLY A 23 5.54 -11.97 15.58
C GLY A 23 5.87 -10.99 14.45
N ILE A 24 5.07 -9.95 14.27
CA ILE A 24 5.28 -8.94 13.23
C ILE A 24 6.35 -7.94 13.68
N ASP A 25 7.47 -7.93 12.94
CA ASP A 25 8.55 -6.95 13.07
C ASP A 25 8.53 -6.00 11.87
N MET A 26 8.41 -4.69 12.11
CA MET A 26 8.41 -3.67 11.06
C MET A 26 9.04 -2.38 11.54
N GLN A 27 9.68 -1.67 10.60
CA GLN A 27 10.20 -0.32 10.79
C GLN A 27 9.78 0.56 9.63
N VAL A 28 8.92 1.55 9.90
CA VAL A 28 8.40 2.49 8.91
C VAL A 28 9.09 3.83 9.08
N PRO A 29 9.94 4.27 8.14
CA PRO A 29 10.57 5.58 8.19
C PRO A 29 9.54 6.70 8.03
N ALA A 30 9.75 7.82 8.72
CA ALA A 30 8.89 8.99 8.57
C ALA A 30 8.99 9.60 7.16
N GLY A 31 7.87 10.09 6.63
CA GLY A 31 7.80 10.73 5.31
C GLY A 31 7.90 9.75 4.13
N THR A 32 7.64 8.48 4.34
CA THR A 32 7.63 7.45 3.28
C THR A 32 6.21 6.93 3.00
N ILE A 33 6.03 6.33 1.83
CA ILE A 33 4.90 5.45 1.55
C ILE A 33 5.34 4.02 1.84
N TYR A 34 4.69 3.40 2.80
CA TYR A 34 4.93 2.01 3.20
C TYR A 34 3.72 1.16 2.84
N ALA A 35 3.93 0.13 2.03
CA ALA A 35 2.88 -0.78 1.63
C ALA A 35 2.97 -2.12 2.37
N LEU A 36 1.88 -2.52 3.00
CA LEU A 36 1.68 -3.88 3.51
C LEU A 36 0.92 -4.68 2.46
N LEU A 37 1.63 -5.51 1.73
CA LEU A 37 1.13 -6.33 0.63
C LEU A 37 0.84 -7.75 1.11
N GLY A 38 -0.30 -8.31 0.74
CA GLY A 38 -0.62 -9.70 1.06
C GLY A 38 -2.02 -10.11 0.60
N PRO A 39 -2.33 -11.41 0.60
CA PRO A 39 -3.65 -11.91 0.21
C PRO A 39 -4.73 -11.53 1.22
N ASN A 40 -5.98 -11.79 0.86
CA ASN A 40 -7.09 -11.66 1.82
C ASN A 40 -6.92 -12.66 2.95
N GLY A 41 -7.17 -12.20 4.19
CA GLY A 41 -6.98 -13.02 5.40
C GLY A 41 -5.54 -13.06 5.94
N ALA A 42 -4.56 -12.44 5.28
CA ALA A 42 -3.17 -12.41 5.78
C ALA A 42 -2.95 -11.59 7.08
N GLY A 43 -3.96 -10.87 7.57
CA GLY A 43 -3.86 -10.06 8.79
C GLY A 43 -3.69 -8.55 8.57
N LYS A 44 -3.71 -8.05 7.32
CA LYS A 44 -3.48 -6.63 6.98
C LYS A 44 -4.39 -5.66 7.73
N THR A 45 -5.71 -5.85 7.65
CA THR A 45 -6.70 -5.01 8.33
C THR A 45 -6.58 -5.12 9.84
N THR A 46 -6.29 -6.31 10.38
CA THR A 46 -6.05 -6.49 11.82
C THR A 46 -4.85 -5.67 12.29
N LEU A 47 -3.76 -5.67 11.51
CA LEU A 47 -2.58 -4.88 11.83
C LEU A 47 -2.89 -3.38 11.82
N ILE A 48 -3.55 -2.86 10.77
CA ILE A 48 -3.99 -1.45 10.74
C ILE A 48 -4.88 -1.12 11.94
N HIS A 49 -5.81 -1.98 12.32
CA HIS A 49 -6.69 -1.75 13.46
C HIS A 49 -5.92 -1.67 14.78
N ILE A 50 -4.86 -2.47 14.96
CA ILE A 50 -3.99 -2.37 16.13
C ILE A 50 -3.20 -1.05 16.08
N LEU A 51 -2.53 -0.76 14.96
CA LEU A 51 -1.73 0.46 14.80
C LEU A 51 -2.59 1.74 14.95
N SER A 52 -3.87 1.66 14.61
CA SER A 52 -4.82 2.78 14.78
C SER A 52 -5.55 2.78 16.13
N THR A 53 -5.14 1.96 17.09
CA THR A 53 -5.74 1.87 18.44
C THR A 53 -7.17 1.33 18.50
N LEU A 54 -7.68 0.71 17.42
CA LEU A 54 -9.02 0.10 17.40
C LEU A 54 -9.02 -1.27 18.05
N TYR A 55 -7.92 -2.01 17.98
CA TYR A 55 -7.70 -3.27 18.70
C TYR A 55 -6.44 -3.18 19.55
N ASP A 56 -6.40 -3.92 20.65
CA ASP A 56 -5.21 -4.11 21.45
C ASP A 56 -4.39 -5.27 20.90
N GLN A 57 -3.06 -5.15 20.91
CA GLN A 57 -2.17 -6.30 20.70
C GLN A 57 -2.23 -7.22 21.91
N ASP A 58 -1.93 -8.51 21.68
CA ASP A 58 -1.85 -9.49 22.76
C ASP A 58 -0.42 -9.63 23.29
N ASP A 59 0.60 -9.36 22.43
CA ASP A 59 2.02 -9.38 22.80
C ASP A 59 2.83 -8.50 21.84
N GLY A 60 4.07 -8.21 22.21
CA GLY A 60 5.00 -7.39 21.41
C GLY A 60 4.98 -5.90 21.79
N ILE A 61 5.86 -5.15 21.15
CA ILE A 61 6.03 -3.71 21.37
C ILE A 61 5.61 -2.99 20.10
N VAL A 62 4.79 -1.94 20.24
CA VAL A 62 4.38 -1.07 19.14
C VAL A 62 4.63 0.38 19.52
N LYS A 63 5.40 1.10 18.68
CA LYS A 63 5.62 2.54 18.84
C LYS A 63 5.15 3.27 17.59
N ILE A 64 4.41 4.37 17.78
CA ILE A 64 3.89 5.22 16.71
C ILE A 64 4.23 6.67 17.02
N ALA A 65 4.90 7.35 16.10
CA ALA A 65 5.44 8.70 16.27
C ALA A 65 6.34 8.85 17.51
N GLY A 66 6.93 7.73 17.98
CA GLY A 66 7.76 7.65 19.19
C GLY A 66 7.00 7.35 20.48
N TYR A 67 5.66 7.30 20.44
CA TYR A 67 4.79 6.96 21.58
C TYR A 67 4.53 5.45 21.63
N ASP A 68 4.53 4.88 22.83
CA ASP A 68 4.18 3.48 23.06
C ASP A 68 2.66 3.28 22.95
N LEU A 69 2.24 2.31 22.12
CA LEU A 69 0.82 2.07 21.87
C LEU A 69 0.06 1.60 23.12
N ALA A 70 0.72 0.89 24.03
CA ALA A 70 0.07 0.36 25.22
C ALA A 70 -0.20 1.44 26.27
N THR A 71 0.72 2.42 26.41
CA THR A 71 0.67 3.44 27.49
C THR A 71 0.19 4.80 26.99
N ASP A 72 0.46 5.16 25.74
CA ASP A 72 0.28 6.53 25.22
C ASP A 72 -0.79 6.61 24.12
N LYS A 73 -1.89 5.81 24.22
CA LYS A 73 -2.93 5.70 23.19
C LYS A 73 -3.45 7.05 22.69
N ASP A 74 -3.63 8.03 23.56
CA ASP A 74 -4.18 9.33 23.18
C ASP A 74 -3.17 10.15 22.36
N MET A 75 -1.87 10.04 22.65
CA MET A 75 -0.81 10.67 21.86
C MET A 75 -0.68 10.01 20.50
N VAL A 76 -0.83 8.67 20.44
CA VAL A 76 -0.88 7.93 19.19
C VAL A 76 -2.08 8.39 18.35
N ARG A 77 -3.29 8.47 18.92
CA ARG A 77 -4.50 8.95 18.22
C ARG A 77 -4.35 10.37 17.68
N GLN A 78 -3.63 11.25 18.40
CA GLN A 78 -3.33 12.59 17.94
C GLN A 78 -2.30 12.62 16.80
N SER A 79 -1.55 11.56 16.59
CA SER A 79 -0.49 11.45 15.58
C SER A 79 -0.92 10.75 14.29
N ILE A 80 -2.11 10.15 14.26
CA ILE A 80 -2.57 9.32 13.14
C ILE A 80 -3.89 9.81 12.56
N SER A 81 -4.07 9.59 11.27
CA SER A 81 -5.36 9.59 10.57
C SER A 81 -5.62 8.21 9.99
N LEU A 82 -6.87 7.79 9.92
CA LEU A 82 -7.27 6.49 9.36
C LEU A 82 -8.40 6.68 8.34
N THR A 83 -8.24 6.06 7.19
CA THR A 83 -9.31 5.83 6.23
C THR A 83 -9.53 4.33 6.09
N GLY A 84 -10.67 3.85 6.57
CA GLY A 84 -11.03 2.43 6.53
C GLY A 84 -11.53 1.98 5.15
N GLN A 85 -11.99 0.73 5.06
CA GLN A 85 -12.56 0.16 3.82
C GLN A 85 -13.91 0.80 3.44
N PHE A 86 -14.69 1.24 4.42
CA PHE A 86 -15.98 1.88 4.20
C PHE A 86 -15.85 3.39 4.37
N ALA A 87 -16.39 4.13 3.40
CA ALA A 87 -16.34 5.58 3.43
C ALA A 87 -17.18 6.15 4.59
N ALA A 88 -16.56 7.00 5.40
CA ALA A 88 -17.19 7.68 6.52
C ALA A 88 -17.93 8.97 6.06
N VAL A 89 -18.57 8.92 4.87
CA VAL A 89 -19.26 10.07 4.27
C VAL A 89 -20.77 9.92 4.40
N ASP A 90 -21.47 11.03 4.69
CA ASP A 90 -22.92 11.09 4.62
C ASP A 90 -23.33 11.34 3.16
N GLU A 91 -24.05 10.37 2.58
CA GLU A 91 -24.46 10.43 1.17
C GLU A 91 -25.57 11.46 0.89
N VAL A 92 -26.31 11.91 1.92
CA VAL A 92 -27.37 12.90 1.79
C VAL A 92 -26.79 14.31 1.70
N LEU A 93 -25.65 14.52 2.36
CA LEU A 93 -24.94 15.79 2.35
C LEU A 93 -24.13 15.97 1.06
N THR A 94 -23.77 17.21 0.75
CA THR A 94 -22.80 17.54 -0.30
C THR A 94 -21.37 17.27 0.18
N GLY A 95 -20.41 17.25 -0.76
CA GLY A 95 -19.00 17.10 -0.39
C GLY A 95 -18.50 18.23 0.51
N GLU A 96 -18.93 19.47 0.23
CA GLU A 96 -18.61 20.63 1.05
C GLU A 96 -19.21 20.53 2.47
N GLU A 97 -20.47 20.10 2.61
CA GLU A 97 -21.13 19.93 3.91
C GLU A 97 -20.46 18.84 4.75
N ASN A 98 -20.12 17.69 4.14
CA ASN A 98 -19.36 16.63 4.82
C ASN A 98 -18.06 17.17 5.43
N LEU A 99 -17.23 17.83 4.62
CA LEU A 99 -15.94 18.37 5.09
C LEU A 99 -16.15 19.44 6.17
N ARG A 100 -17.09 20.36 5.98
CA ARG A 100 -17.39 21.40 6.98
C ARG A 100 -17.85 20.82 8.31
N MET A 101 -18.73 19.82 8.27
CA MET A 101 -19.20 19.12 9.45
C MET A 101 -18.03 18.50 10.22
N LEU A 102 -17.16 17.75 9.53
CA LEU A 102 -16.01 17.11 10.16
C LEU A 102 -14.97 18.13 10.67
N CYS A 103 -14.74 19.23 9.96
CA CYS A 103 -13.92 20.34 10.46
C CYS A 103 -14.46 20.89 11.78
N ARG A 104 -15.77 21.12 11.86
CA ARG A 104 -16.43 21.63 13.08
C ARG A 104 -16.34 20.63 14.24
N LEU A 105 -16.59 19.34 13.97
CA LEU A 105 -16.46 18.27 14.96
C LEU A 105 -15.01 18.10 15.46
N SER A 106 -14.04 18.44 14.60
CA SER A 106 -12.62 18.43 14.96
C SER A 106 -12.16 19.70 15.70
N GLY A 107 -13.08 20.60 16.06
CA GLY A 107 -12.79 21.79 16.86
C GLY A 107 -12.38 23.05 16.08
N LEU A 108 -12.37 23.02 14.73
CA LEU A 108 -12.03 24.20 13.94
C LEU A 108 -13.12 25.27 14.04
N THR A 109 -12.72 26.53 14.07
CA THR A 109 -13.63 27.67 13.99
C THR A 109 -14.37 27.70 12.65
N ALA A 110 -15.41 28.51 12.52
CA ALA A 110 -16.17 28.63 11.25
C ALA A 110 -15.28 29.12 10.08
N ALA A 111 -14.35 30.04 10.35
CA ALA A 111 -13.42 30.57 9.36
C ALA A 111 -12.40 29.53 8.93
N GLU A 112 -11.74 28.83 9.88
CA GLU A 112 -10.81 27.76 9.63
C GLU A 112 -11.48 26.59 8.88
N SER A 113 -12.70 26.22 9.30
CA SER A 113 -13.50 25.17 8.64
C SER A 113 -13.74 25.49 7.17
N ARG A 114 -14.08 26.74 6.84
CA ARG A 114 -14.27 27.17 5.44
C ARG A 114 -12.98 27.06 4.65
N SER A 115 -11.91 27.67 5.16
CA SER A 115 -10.60 27.66 4.49
C SER A 115 -10.07 26.22 4.28
N ARG A 116 -10.17 25.38 5.31
CA ARG A 116 -9.72 23.98 5.24
C ARG A 116 -10.56 23.15 4.27
N THR A 117 -11.87 23.36 4.23
CA THR A 117 -12.76 22.68 3.27
C THR A 117 -12.39 23.05 1.84
N GLU A 118 -12.18 24.34 1.54
CA GLU A 118 -11.78 24.79 0.20
C GLU A 118 -10.40 24.22 -0.21
N GLU A 119 -9.45 24.18 0.72
CA GLU A 119 -8.13 23.59 0.52
C GLU A 119 -8.24 22.10 0.14
N LEU A 120 -8.99 21.32 0.93
CA LEU A 120 -9.18 19.88 0.71
C LEU A 120 -9.93 19.58 -0.58
N LEU A 121 -11.02 20.30 -0.87
CA LEU A 121 -11.77 20.12 -2.12
C LEU A 121 -10.89 20.36 -3.36
N ARG A 122 -10.01 21.36 -3.31
CA ARG A 122 -9.05 21.60 -4.41
C ARG A 122 -7.98 20.52 -4.49
N HIS A 123 -7.38 20.15 -3.36
CA HIS A 123 -6.31 19.16 -3.31
C HIS A 123 -6.76 17.78 -3.82
N PHE A 124 -8.02 17.40 -3.53
CA PHE A 124 -8.61 16.13 -3.92
C PHE A 124 -9.39 16.19 -5.24
N ASP A 125 -9.28 17.28 -6.01
CA ASP A 125 -9.97 17.48 -7.29
C ASP A 125 -11.50 17.24 -7.17
N LEU A 126 -12.10 17.81 -6.14
CA LEU A 126 -13.53 17.72 -5.85
C LEU A 126 -14.24 19.10 -5.91
N ALA A 127 -13.51 20.17 -6.24
CA ALA A 127 -14.05 21.55 -6.22
C ALA A 127 -15.27 21.71 -7.15
N ALA A 128 -15.23 21.15 -8.36
CA ALA A 128 -16.33 21.21 -9.32
C ALA A 128 -17.61 20.47 -8.86
N ALA A 129 -17.44 19.49 -7.95
CA ALA A 129 -18.53 18.68 -7.40
C ALA A 129 -18.89 19.05 -5.96
N ALA A 130 -18.25 20.04 -5.37
CA ALA A 130 -18.37 20.39 -3.94
C ALA A 130 -19.83 20.53 -3.46
N LYS A 131 -20.71 21.10 -4.28
CA LYS A 131 -22.12 21.35 -4.00
C LYS A 131 -23.07 20.23 -4.44
N LYS A 132 -22.56 19.14 -5.05
CA LYS A 132 -23.37 17.97 -5.39
C LYS A 132 -23.45 17.02 -4.20
N ARG A 133 -24.60 16.39 -4.00
CA ARG A 133 -24.78 15.38 -2.96
C ARG A 133 -23.88 14.17 -3.22
N VAL A 134 -23.27 13.64 -2.14
CA VAL A 134 -22.31 12.54 -2.23
C VAL A 134 -22.90 11.26 -2.85
N LYS A 135 -24.21 11.03 -2.69
CA LYS A 135 -24.90 9.92 -3.38
C LYS A 135 -24.77 9.95 -4.90
N THR A 136 -24.46 11.11 -5.50
CA THR A 136 -24.26 11.26 -6.96
C THR A 136 -22.80 11.17 -7.37
N TYR A 137 -21.87 10.98 -6.42
CA TYR A 137 -20.45 10.84 -6.70
C TYR A 137 -20.14 9.47 -7.29
N SER A 138 -19.13 9.41 -8.17
CA SER A 138 -18.54 8.15 -8.56
C SER A 138 -17.80 7.48 -7.37
N GLY A 139 -17.49 6.18 -7.47
CA GLY A 139 -16.72 5.48 -6.43
C GLY A 139 -15.40 6.19 -6.13
N GLY A 140 -14.66 6.59 -7.18
CA GLY A 140 -13.41 7.33 -7.03
C GLY A 140 -13.58 8.70 -6.36
N MET A 141 -14.65 9.43 -6.66
CA MET A 141 -14.95 10.71 -5.98
C MET A 141 -15.28 10.49 -4.50
N ARG A 142 -16.07 9.46 -4.17
CA ARG A 142 -16.38 9.12 -2.77
C ARG A 142 -15.11 8.77 -2.01
N ARG A 143 -14.23 7.96 -2.61
CA ARG A 143 -12.96 7.56 -1.97
C ARG A 143 -12.03 8.76 -1.77
N ARG A 144 -11.94 9.66 -2.74
CA ARG A 144 -11.16 10.91 -2.59
C ARG A 144 -11.72 11.80 -1.47
N LEU A 145 -13.05 11.92 -1.35
CA LEU A 145 -13.68 12.67 -0.28
C LEU A 145 -13.42 12.04 1.10
N ASP A 146 -13.48 10.72 1.19
CA ASP A 146 -13.23 9.97 2.42
C ASP A 146 -11.80 10.19 2.95
N ILE A 147 -10.80 10.12 2.05
CA ILE A 147 -9.42 10.44 2.40
C ILE A 147 -9.28 11.94 2.76
N ALA A 148 -9.94 12.83 2.04
CA ALA A 148 -9.93 14.26 2.38
C ALA A 148 -10.47 14.53 3.80
N ILE A 149 -11.53 13.82 4.20
CA ILE A 149 -12.09 13.86 5.54
C ILE A 149 -11.08 13.42 6.60
N SER A 150 -10.34 12.35 6.37
CA SER A 150 -9.33 11.86 7.32
C SER A 150 -8.19 12.86 7.53
N LEU A 151 -8.01 13.80 6.59
CA LEU A 151 -6.98 14.83 6.60
C LEU A 151 -7.49 16.21 7.04
N VAL A 152 -8.72 16.31 7.53
CA VAL A 152 -9.26 17.58 8.11
C VAL A 152 -8.32 18.14 9.17
N VAL A 153 -7.82 17.29 10.06
CA VAL A 153 -6.71 17.59 10.96
C VAL A 153 -5.41 17.07 10.35
N LYS A 154 -4.42 17.96 10.23
CA LYS A 154 -3.09 17.55 9.72
C LYS A 154 -2.38 16.67 10.76
N ARG A 155 -2.13 15.43 10.43
CA ARG A 155 -1.42 14.46 11.26
C ARG A 155 -0.24 13.87 10.49
N PRO A 156 0.86 13.50 11.17
CA PRO A 156 2.08 13.05 10.50
C PRO A 156 1.95 11.66 9.85
N ILE A 157 0.96 10.85 10.25
CA ILE A 157 0.81 9.47 9.77
C ILE A 157 -0.62 9.27 9.26
N LEU A 158 -0.76 8.74 8.06
CA LEU A 158 -2.02 8.37 7.43
C LEU A 158 -2.06 6.86 7.17
N PHE A 159 -3.06 6.18 7.73
CA PHE A 159 -3.39 4.80 7.42
C PHE A 159 -4.46 4.73 6.35
N LEU A 160 -4.23 3.91 5.33
CA LEU A 160 -5.16 3.64 4.23
C LEU A 160 -5.39 2.13 4.12
N ASP A 161 -6.58 1.66 4.45
CA ASP A 161 -6.91 0.24 4.31
C ASP A 161 -7.53 -0.02 2.92
N GLU A 162 -6.77 -0.70 2.07
CA GLU A 162 -7.11 -1.04 0.69
C GLU A 162 -7.71 0.14 -0.12
N PRO A 163 -6.97 1.26 -0.28
CA PRO A 163 -7.54 2.53 -0.73
C PRO A 163 -8.14 2.49 -2.13
N THR A 164 -7.73 1.59 -3.00
CA THR A 164 -8.15 1.54 -4.41
C THR A 164 -9.08 0.38 -4.75
N THR A 165 -9.49 -0.41 -3.75
CA THR A 165 -10.40 -1.54 -3.98
C THR A 165 -11.72 -1.08 -4.57
N GLY A 166 -12.15 -1.73 -5.66
CA GLY A 166 -13.40 -1.41 -6.36
C GLY A 166 -13.34 -0.17 -7.26
N LEU A 167 -12.20 0.48 -7.41
CA LEU A 167 -12.03 1.61 -8.32
C LEU A 167 -11.65 1.16 -9.73
N ASP A 168 -12.15 1.89 -10.73
CA ASP A 168 -11.67 1.78 -12.10
C ASP A 168 -10.22 2.27 -12.25
N THR A 169 -9.57 1.94 -13.37
CA THR A 169 -8.16 2.25 -13.63
C THR A 169 -7.86 3.75 -13.58
N ILE A 170 -8.77 4.60 -14.08
CA ILE A 170 -8.55 6.07 -14.10
C ILE A 170 -8.65 6.63 -12.68
N SER A 171 -9.67 6.24 -11.94
CA SER A 171 -9.87 6.64 -10.54
C SER A 171 -8.71 6.17 -9.65
N ARG A 172 -8.20 4.95 -9.87
CA ARG A 172 -7.05 4.40 -9.16
C ARG A 172 -5.79 5.25 -9.39
N ARG A 173 -5.45 5.53 -10.65
CA ARG A 173 -4.28 6.37 -10.98
C ARG A 173 -4.40 7.79 -10.43
N SER A 174 -5.59 8.39 -10.48
CA SER A 174 -5.83 9.70 -9.88
C SER A 174 -5.59 9.67 -8.37
N LEU A 175 -6.05 8.63 -7.67
CA LEU A 175 -5.82 8.47 -6.25
C LEU A 175 -4.33 8.26 -5.91
N TRP A 176 -3.60 7.50 -6.72
CA TRP A 176 -2.15 7.32 -6.56
C TRP A 176 -1.39 8.65 -6.61
N GLN A 177 -1.76 9.54 -7.54
CA GLN A 177 -1.13 10.87 -7.62
C GLN A 177 -1.37 11.68 -6.33
N ILE A 178 -2.58 11.61 -5.77
CA ILE A 178 -2.89 12.27 -4.50
C ILE A 178 -2.03 11.69 -3.35
N ILE A 179 -1.89 10.36 -3.27
CA ILE A 179 -1.06 9.70 -2.25
C ILE A 179 0.40 10.13 -2.37
N LEU A 180 0.94 10.21 -3.58
CA LEU A 180 2.30 10.70 -3.82
C LEU A 180 2.48 12.16 -3.36
N GLN A 181 1.50 13.03 -3.65
CA GLN A 181 1.53 14.43 -3.18
C GLN A 181 1.46 14.54 -1.65
N LEU A 182 0.73 13.67 -0.96
CA LEU A 182 0.71 13.64 0.51
C LEU A 182 2.09 13.31 1.09
N LYS A 183 2.80 12.36 0.49
CA LYS A 183 4.19 12.06 0.84
C LYS A 183 5.11 13.27 0.62
N GLU A 184 4.99 13.97 -0.51
CA GLU A 184 5.78 15.19 -0.80
C GLU A 184 5.55 16.29 0.25
N GLN A 185 4.37 16.31 0.89
CA GLN A 185 4.05 17.18 2.02
C GLN A 185 4.62 16.70 3.37
N GLY A 186 5.37 15.59 3.38
CA GLY A 186 6.01 15.01 4.56
C GLY A 186 5.11 14.09 5.38
N ILE A 187 3.91 13.72 4.87
CA ILE A 187 3.04 12.76 5.54
C ILE A 187 3.57 11.35 5.30
N THR A 188 3.69 10.57 6.37
CA THR A 188 3.96 9.13 6.27
C THR A 188 2.66 8.43 5.91
N VAL A 189 2.64 7.72 4.79
CA VAL A 189 1.47 6.95 4.38
C VAL A 189 1.76 5.46 4.58
N PHE A 190 0.96 4.82 5.41
CA PHE A 190 0.94 3.36 5.57
C PHE A 190 -0.32 2.83 4.89
N LEU A 191 -0.16 2.06 3.83
CA LEU A 191 -1.29 1.49 3.12
C LEU A 191 -1.25 -0.04 3.12
N THR A 192 -2.42 -0.66 3.18
CA THR A 192 -2.56 -2.09 2.88
C THR A 192 -3.05 -2.25 1.46
N THR A 193 -2.63 -3.32 0.80
CA THR A 193 -3.12 -3.65 -0.53
C THR A 193 -2.97 -5.14 -0.82
N GLN A 194 -3.80 -5.65 -1.71
CA GLN A 194 -3.63 -6.95 -2.38
C GLN A 194 -3.18 -6.77 -3.84
N TYR A 195 -3.13 -5.52 -4.33
CA TYR A 195 -2.75 -5.22 -5.70
C TYR A 195 -1.25 -4.96 -5.79
N LEU A 196 -0.56 -5.87 -6.47
CA LEU A 196 0.89 -5.85 -6.66
C LEU A 196 1.35 -4.59 -7.41
N GLU A 197 0.56 -4.15 -8.42
CA GLU A 197 0.82 -2.91 -9.17
C GLU A 197 0.79 -1.67 -8.27
N GLU A 198 -0.15 -1.61 -7.30
CA GLU A 198 -0.24 -0.48 -6.37
C GLU A 198 1.01 -0.38 -5.48
N ALA A 199 1.45 -1.50 -4.91
CA ALA A 199 2.66 -1.55 -4.11
C ALA A 199 3.89 -1.15 -4.94
N ASP A 200 4.00 -1.65 -6.18
CA ASP A 200 5.12 -1.37 -7.09
C ASP A 200 5.22 0.11 -7.50
N GLN A 201 4.06 0.76 -7.72
CA GLN A 201 4.01 2.14 -8.21
C GLN A 201 4.10 3.20 -7.09
N LEU A 202 3.65 2.89 -5.88
CA LEU A 202 3.54 3.87 -4.80
C LEU A 202 4.61 3.74 -3.73
N ALA A 203 4.97 2.51 -3.37
CA ALA A 203 5.68 2.28 -2.12
C ALA A 203 7.19 2.53 -2.23
N ASP A 204 7.74 3.23 -1.25
CA ASP A 204 9.18 3.28 -1.01
C ASP A 204 9.68 1.96 -0.41
N ILE A 205 8.85 1.38 0.47
CA ILE A 205 9.11 0.11 1.14
C ILE A 205 7.84 -0.74 1.08
N ILE A 206 8.01 -2.00 0.72
CA ILE A 206 6.97 -3.01 0.67
C ILE A 206 7.31 -4.08 1.71
N THR A 207 6.36 -4.40 2.57
CA THR A 207 6.40 -5.61 3.40
C THR A 207 5.34 -6.57 2.88
N VAL A 208 5.79 -7.76 2.53
CA VAL A 208 4.89 -8.87 2.15
C VAL A 208 4.52 -9.62 3.42
N ILE A 209 3.21 -9.74 3.66
CA ILE A 209 2.65 -10.51 4.77
C ILE A 209 1.83 -11.68 4.22
N ASP A 210 2.05 -12.84 4.77
CA ASP A 210 1.23 -14.03 4.54
C ASP A 210 0.99 -14.78 5.84
N SER A 211 -0.22 -15.33 6.00
CA SER A 211 -0.61 -16.14 7.18
C SER A 211 -0.19 -15.54 8.53
N GLY A 212 -0.29 -14.20 8.64
CA GLY A 212 0.04 -13.45 9.86
C GLY A 212 1.52 -13.25 10.13
N ARG A 213 2.41 -13.53 9.18
CA ARG A 213 3.87 -13.38 9.31
C ARG A 213 4.44 -12.49 8.21
N VAL A 214 5.52 -11.79 8.51
CA VAL A 214 6.29 -11.05 7.51
C VAL A 214 7.14 -12.05 6.72
N VAL A 215 6.94 -12.09 5.41
CA VAL A 215 7.67 -12.98 4.50
C VAL A 215 8.89 -12.28 3.90
N ALA A 216 8.74 -11.03 3.52
CA ALA A 216 9.83 -10.22 2.96
C ALA A 216 9.58 -8.73 3.18
N THR A 217 10.66 -7.95 3.26
CA THR A 217 10.60 -6.48 3.32
C THR A 217 11.69 -5.89 2.44
N GLY A 218 11.34 -4.88 1.64
CA GLY A 218 12.32 -4.18 0.81
C GLY A 218 11.68 -3.16 -0.12
N THR A 219 12.49 -2.53 -0.97
CA THR A 219 11.98 -1.74 -2.10
C THR A 219 11.46 -2.68 -3.18
N ALA A 220 10.55 -2.20 -4.04
CA ALA A 220 10.09 -2.99 -5.20
C ALA A 220 11.26 -3.52 -6.04
N LYS A 221 12.30 -2.68 -6.23
CA LYS A 221 13.51 -3.08 -6.95
C LYS A 221 14.27 -4.19 -6.24
N SER A 222 14.50 -4.10 -4.92
CA SER A 222 15.23 -5.13 -4.17
C SER A 222 14.48 -6.45 -4.12
N LEU A 223 13.16 -6.42 -3.95
CA LEU A 223 12.32 -7.61 -3.94
C LEU A 223 12.33 -8.32 -5.30
N LYS A 224 12.21 -7.57 -6.41
CA LYS A 224 12.32 -8.12 -7.76
C LYS A 224 13.70 -8.75 -8.02
N SER A 225 14.77 -8.09 -7.55
CA SER A 225 16.14 -8.61 -7.72
C SER A 225 16.43 -9.86 -6.89
N SER A 226 15.71 -10.09 -5.77
CA SER A 226 15.93 -11.27 -4.91
C SER A 226 15.43 -12.58 -5.52
N ILE A 227 14.49 -12.52 -6.47
CA ILE A 227 13.93 -13.72 -7.12
C ILE A 227 14.62 -14.10 -8.44
N GLY A 228 15.54 -13.27 -8.91
CA GLY A 228 16.32 -13.53 -10.13
C GLY A 228 16.57 -12.29 -10.96
N GLY A 229 17.37 -12.45 -12.01
CA GLY A 229 17.66 -11.43 -13.01
C GLY A 229 16.55 -11.30 -14.05
N GLU A 230 16.86 -10.54 -15.11
CA GLU A 230 16.02 -10.50 -16.31
C GLU A 230 16.03 -11.87 -17.00
N VAL A 231 14.94 -12.20 -17.69
CA VAL A 231 14.80 -13.45 -18.42
C VAL A 231 14.64 -13.14 -19.90
N ILE A 232 15.50 -13.72 -20.72
CA ILE A 232 15.34 -13.72 -22.17
C ILE A 232 14.36 -14.84 -22.52
N GLU A 233 13.27 -14.50 -23.18
CA GLU A 233 12.27 -15.44 -23.69
C GLU A 233 12.37 -15.51 -25.20
N ILE A 234 12.46 -16.72 -25.74
CA ILE A 234 12.35 -16.96 -27.18
C ILE A 234 10.97 -17.50 -27.47
N ARG A 235 10.24 -16.84 -28.38
CA ARG A 235 8.88 -17.16 -28.74
C ARG A 235 8.79 -17.59 -30.20
N ASN A 236 7.91 -18.55 -30.49
CA ASN A 236 7.60 -18.97 -31.84
C ASN A 236 6.58 -18.01 -32.52
N GLU A 237 6.21 -18.31 -33.77
CA GLU A 237 5.23 -17.51 -34.52
C GLU A 237 3.83 -17.49 -33.89
N LYS A 238 3.50 -18.46 -33.03
CA LYS A 238 2.26 -18.53 -32.25
C LYS A 238 2.34 -17.82 -30.90
N ASP A 239 3.44 -17.08 -30.67
CA ASP A 239 3.73 -16.37 -29.40
C ASP A 239 3.93 -17.29 -28.17
N GLU A 240 4.19 -18.57 -28.38
CA GLU A 240 4.47 -19.53 -27.32
C GLU A 240 5.96 -19.47 -26.94
N ILE A 241 6.26 -19.52 -25.62
CA ILE A 241 7.63 -19.54 -25.12
C ILE A 241 8.27 -20.90 -25.44
N VAL A 242 9.32 -20.90 -26.25
CA VAL A 242 10.04 -22.12 -26.66
C VAL A 242 11.27 -22.33 -25.78
N ARG A 243 11.96 -21.25 -25.39
CA ARG A 243 13.14 -21.29 -24.53
C ARG A 243 13.22 -20.05 -23.67
N THR A 244 13.89 -20.20 -22.53
CA THR A 244 14.21 -19.09 -21.63
C THR A 244 15.67 -19.21 -21.18
N ALA A 245 16.33 -18.06 -20.94
CA ALA A 245 17.61 -17.98 -20.26
C ALA A 245 17.60 -16.80 -19.27
N ALA A 246 18.14 -17.03 -18.08
CA ALA A 246 18.34 -15.97 -17.10
C ALA A 246 19.52 -15.08 -17.54
N THR A 247 19.42 -13.77 -17.27
CA THR A 247 20.47 -12.77 -17.54
C THR A 247 20.51 -11.73 -16.44
N SER A 248 21.71 -11.20 -16.18
CA SER A 248 21.89 -10.07 -15.27
C SER A 248 21.42 -8.72 -15.84
N GLY A 249 21.01 -8.69 -17.12
CA GLY A 249 20.64 -7.47 -17.84
C GLY A 249 21.81 -6.64 -18.34
N THR A 250 23.06 -7.07 -18.14
CA THR A 250 24.23 -6.42 -18.75
C THR A 250 24.36 -6.80 -20.23
N LEU A 251 24.87 -5.90 -21.06
CA LEU A 251 25.06 -6.16 -22.50
C LEU A 251 25.88 -7.43 -22.78
N LEU A 252 26.88 -7.69 -21.95
CA LEU A 252 27.78 -8.82 -22.13
C LEU A 252 27.08 -10.14 -21.82
N ASP A 253 26.35 -10.20 -20.71
CA ASP A 253 25.61 -11.36 -20.27
C ASP A 253 24.40 -11.66 -21.19
N MET A 254 23.73 -10.60 -21.65
CA MET A 254 22.64 -10.72 -22.63
C MET A 254 23.15 -11.30 -23.96
N ASN A 255 24.31 -10.81 -24.48
CA ASN A 255 24.89 -11.34 -25.70
C ASN A 255 25.30 -12.82 -25.54
N GLN A 256 25.87 -13.18 -24.40
CA GLN A 256 26.22 -14.57 -24.13
C GLN A 256 24.98 -15.47 -24.09
N ALA A 257 23.97 -15.08 -23.32
CA ALA A 257 22.71 -15.82 -23.21
C ALA A 257 21.97 -15.93 -24.58
N LEU A 258 21.98 -14.86 -25.38
CA LEU A 258 21.43 -14.90 -26.75
C LEU A 258 22.21 -15.84 -27.65
N ASN A 259 23.52 -15.82 -27.62
CA ASN A 259 24.36 -16.74 -28.43
C ASN A 259 24.10 -18.19 -28.06
N GLU A 260 23.96 -18.51 -26.76
CA GLU A 260 23.63 -19.86 -26.32
C GLU A 260 22.24 -20.32 -26.76
N LEU A 261 21.28 -19.41 -26.76
CA LEU A 261 19.92 -19.71 -27.16
C LEU A 261 19.76 -19.85 -28.68
N THR A 262 20.50 -19.05 -29.47
CA THR A 262 20.31 -18.97 -30.94
C THR A 262 21.02 -20.05 -31.73
N GLN A 263 21.97 -20.78 -31.16
CA GLN A 263 22.74 -21.84 -31.87
C GLN A 263 21.90 -22.95 -32.50
N SER A 264 20.58 -23.04 -32.22
CA SER A 264 19.72 -24.13 -32.72
C SER A 264 18.29 -23.66 -33.10
N LEU A 265 18.09 -22.35 -33.38
CA LEU A 265 16.75 -21.80 -33.54
C LEU A 265 16.46 -21.32 -34.97
N SER A 266 15.19 -21.37 -35.38
CA SER A 266 14.71 -20.86 -36.65
C SER A 266 14.80 -19.34 -36.72
N PRO A 267 15.12 -18.71 -37.88
CA PRO A 267 15.21 -17.27 -38.03
C PRO A 267 13.88 -16.51 -37.85
N THR A 268 12.75 -17.22 -37.76
CA THR A 268 11.41 -16.62 -37.56
C THR A 268 11.04 -16.41 -36.08
N MET A 269 11.90 -16.81 -35.13
CA MET A 269 11.62 -16.69 -33.71
C MET A 269 11.82 -15.24 -33.21
N ARG A 270 11.00 -14.86 -32.24
CA ARG A 270 11.05 -13.54 -31.60
C ARG A 270 11.76 -13.63 -30.26
N VAL A 271 12.53 -12.59 -29.94
CA VAL A 271 13.20 -12.45 -28.65
C VAL A 271 12.48 -11.37 -27.85
N SER A 272 12.13 -11.66 -26.60
CA SER A 272 11.65 -10.67 -25.63
C SER A 272 12.47 -10.76 -24.34
N ILE A 273 12.64 -9.63 -23.67
CA ILE A 273 13.31 -9.56 -22.38
C ILE A 273 12.22 -9.26 -21.35
N ARG A 274 12.04 -10.18 -20.40
CA ARG A 274 11.11 -10.03 -19.31
C ARG A 274 11.85 -9.68 -18.03
N LYS A 275 11.50 -8.54 -17.44
CA LYS A 275 11.96 -8.19 -16.10
C LYS A 275 11.06 -8.87 -15.06
N PRO A 276 11.61 -9.29 -13.90
CA PRO A 276 10.81 -9.79 -12.81
C PRO A 276 9.73 -8.78 -12.42
N SER A 277 8.51 -9.23 -12.29
CA SER A 277 7.36 -8.46 -11.80
C SER A 277 7.17 -8.65 -10.30
N MET A 278 6.31 -7.84 -9.68
CA MET A 278 5.89 -8.10 -8.30
C MET A 278 5.03 -9.38 -8.18
N ASP A 279 4.36 -9.80 -9.28
CA ASP A 279 3.65 -11.09 -9.32
C ASP A 279 4.62 -12.26 -9.16
N ASP A 280 5.76 -12.22 -9.86
CA ASP A 280 6.80 -13.24 -9.72
C ASP A 280 7.37 -13.28 -8.28
N VAL A 281 7.58 -12.11 -7.66
CA VAL A 281 8.00 -12.01 -6.26
C VAL A 281 6.99 -12.68 -5.35
N PHE A 282 5.72 -12.34 -5.51
CA PHE A 282 4.66 -12.85 -4.65
C PHE A 282 4.53 -14.37 -4.76
N ILE A 283 4.53 -14.91 -5.99
CA ILE A 283 4.47 -16.36 -6.25
C ILE A 283 5.68 -17.05 -5.61
N ALA A 284 6.89 -16.54 -5.82
CA ALA A 284 8.10 -17.16 -5.29
C ALA A 284 8.11 -17.21 -3.75
N LEU A 285 7.66 -16.12 -3.09
CA LEU A 285 7.64 -16.03 -1.63
C LEU A 285 6.56 -16.91 -1.00
N THR A 286 5.36 -16.97 -1.59
CA THR A 286 4.25 -17.78 -1.05
C THR A 286 4.40 -19.27 -1.34
N SER A 287 5.04 -19.66 -2.47
CA SER A 287 5.33 -21.07 -2.77
C SER A 287 6.35 -21.69 -1.82
N GLN A 288 7.35 -20.93 -1.38
CA GLN A 288 8.34 -21.40 -0.41
C GLN A 288 7.77 -21.66 1.00
N GLU A 289 6.69 -20.97 1.38
CA GLU A 289 6.01 -21.24 2.66
C GLU A 289 5.15 -22.49 2.60
N MET A 290 4.54 -22.82 1.47
CA MET A 290 3.80 -24.09 1.31
C MET A 290 4.69 -25.32 1.43
N GLU A 291 5.97 -25.22 1.01
CA GLU A 291 6.95 -26.30 1.19
C GLU A 291 7.53 -26.42 2.61
N ARG A 292 7.42 -25.35 3.42
CA ARG A 292 7.92 -25.32 4.80
C ARG A 292 6.88 -25.64 5.86
N ALA A 293 5.58 -25.72 5.49
CA ALA A 293 4.53 -26.11 6.40
C ALA A 293 4.65 -27.61 6.70
N PRO A 294 4.83 -28.06 7.96
CA PRO A 294 4.84 -29.45 8.31
C PRO A 294 3.47 -30.07 8.03
N SER A 295 3.45 -31.19 7.30
CA SER A 295 2.30 -32.06 7.04
C SER A 295 1.69 -32.64 8.34
#